data_2dee7bff005f2a19164b48fa76450b9f
#
_entry.id   2dee7bff005f2a19164b48fa76450b9f
#
_cell.length_a   1.000
_cell.length_b   1.000
_cell.length_c   1.000
_cell.angle_alpha   90.00
_cell.angle_beta   90.00
_cell.angle_gamma   90.00
#
_symmetry.space_group_name_H-M   'P 1'
#
loop_
_entity.id
_entity.type
_entity.pdbx_description
1 polymer ?
#
loop_
_entity_poly.entity_id
_entity_poly.type
_entity_poly.pdbx_seq_one_letter_code
_entity_poly.pdbx_strand_id
1 'polypeptide(L)'
;MILKAIRSLFALIAVVFAAPLMAAPVWQEYSPAVFSRAQEAGKVIVVDVHAVWCPTCKAQAPTLDALRQDPQLKNAVFFKVDFDEEKTFLREHRIPRQSTVLVFRGTKETARSIAESRPRQLREVVLAGL
;
A
#
# COMPACT_ATOMS: atom_id res chain seq x y z
N MET A 1 43.58 19.99 57.04
CA MET A 1 43.16 20.53 55.74
C MET A 1 42.44 19.41 54.99
N ILE A 2 41.14 19.53 54.85
CA ILE A 2 40.29 18.45 54.28
C ILE A 2 40.00 18.81 52.85
N LEU A 3 40.61 18.07 51.88
CA LEU A 3 40.25 18.18 50.48
C LEU A 3 38.98 17.33 50.25
N LYS A 4 37.84 18.00 50.07
CA LYS A 4 36.61 17.32 49.63
C LYS A 4 36.69 17.14 48.14
N ALA A 5 36.89 15.90 47.70
CA ALA A 5 36.76 15.51 46.31
C ALA A 5 35.25 15.47 45.94
N ILE A 6 34.83 16.41 45.13
CA ILE A 6 33.52 16.42 44.52
C ILE A 6 33.56 15.48 43.34
N ARG A 7 32.98 14.26 43.50
CA ARG A 7 32.74 13.32 42.41
C ARG A 7 31.50 13.80 41.65
N SER A 8 31.70 14.50 40.53
CA SER A 8 30.62 14.80 39.59
C SER A 8 30.21 13.52 38.89
N LEU A 9 29.06 13.02 39.28
CA LEU A 9 28.42 11.89 38.63
C LEU A 9 27.70 12.44 37.39
N PHE A 10 28.35 12.37 36.22
CA PHE A 10 27.69 12.61 34.95
C PHE A 10 26.79 11.41 34.64
N ALA A 11 25.48 11.55 34.93
CA ALA A 11 24.48 10.61 34.48
C ALA A 11 24.29 10.83 32.98
N LEU A 12 24.82 9.90 32.17
CA LEU A 12 24.55 9.84 30.73
C LEU A 12 23.08 9.39 30.57
N ILE A 13 22.19 10.33 30.31
CA ILE A 13 20.80 10.01 29.92
C ILE A 13 20.87 9.58 28.45
N ALA A 14 20.87 8.29 28.21
CA ALA A 14 20.69 7.73 26.87
C ALA A 14 19.22 7.97 26.45
N VAL A 15 19.00 9.00 25.64
CA VAL A 15 17.70 9.21 24.98
C VAL A 15 17.56 8.15 23.91
N VAL A 16 16.83 7.09 24.22
CA VAL A 16 16.45 6.08 23.24
C VAL A 16 15.39 6.71 22.34
N PHE A 17 15.78 7.15 21.15
CA PHE A 17 14.87 7.53 20.09
C PHE A 17 14.16 6.24 19.62
N ALA A 18 12.99 5.96 20.17
CA ALA A 18 12.10 4.96 19.61
C ALA A 18 11.58 5.49 18.26
N ALA A 19 12.14 4.97 17.16
CA ALA A 19 11.58 5.25 15.84
C ALA A 19 10.12 4.75 15.81
N PRO A 20 9.19 5.56 15.32
CA PRO A 20 7.80 5.12 15.23
C PRO A 20 7.73 3.89 14.31
N LEU A 21 7.22 2.78 14.82
CA LEU A 21 6.94 1.59 14.05
C LEU A 21 5.78 1.93 13.12
N MET A 22 6.09 2.24 11.84
CA MET A 22 5.04 2.55 10.87
C MET A 22 4.29 1.26 10.54
N ALA A 23 2.99 1.25 10.85
CA ALA A 23 2.11 0.15 10.46
C ALA A 23 2.04 0.04 8.93
N ALA A 24 1.91 -1.20 8.42
CA ALA A 24 1.70 -1.44 7.00
C ALA A 24 0.39 -0.74 6.53
N PRO A 25 0.33 -0.27 5.27
CA PRO A 25 -0.90 0.25 4.70
C PRO A 25 -2.06 -0.73 4.85
N VAL A 26 -3.26 -0.22 5.10
CA VAL A 26 -4.48 -1.04 5.17
C VAL A 26 -5.25 -0.94 3.87
N TRP A 27 -6.02 -1.97 3.55
CA TRP A 27 -7.00 -1.91 2.48
C TRP A 27 -8.10 -0.92 2.84
N GLN A 28 -8.42 -0.04 1.89
CA GLN A 28 -9.54 0.87 1.97
C GLN A 28 -10.57 0.50 0.91
N GLU A 29 -11.84 0.54 1.26
CA GLU A 29 -12.90 0.49 0.26
C GLU A 29 -12.82 1.71 -0.63
N TYR A 30 -13.08 1.52 -1.93
CA TYR A 30 -13.03 2.62 -2.89
C TYR A 30 -14.05 3.70 -2.54
N SER A 31 -13.59 4.93 -2.63
CA SER A 31 -14.41 6.13 -2.58
C SER A 31 -13.83 7.13 -3.58
N PRO A 32 -14.63 7.65 -4.51
CA PRO A 32 -14.14 8.60 -5.52
C PRO A 32 -13.39 9.78 -4.90
N ALA A 33 -13.91 10.34 -3.81
CA ALA A 33 -13.28 11.49 -3.15
C ALA A 33 -11.94 11.12 -2.48
N VAL A 34 -11.84 9.95 -1.85
CA VAL A 34 -10.60 9.50 -1.19
C VAL A 34 -9.55 9.14 -2.24
N PHE A 35 -9.96 8.47 -3.32
CA PHE A 35 -9.09 8.13 -4.44
C PHE A 35 -8.53 9.39 -5.12
N SER A 36 -9.38 10.37 -5.43
CA SER A 36 -8.95 11.64 -6.02
C SER A 36 -7.94 12.37 -5.14
N ARG A 37 -8.18 12.46 -3.83
CA ARG A 37 -7.21 13.07 -2.90
C ARG A 37 -5.86 12.36 -2.88
N ALA A 38 -5.85 11.02 -2.94
CA ALA A 38 -4.61 10.26 -3.00
C ALA A 38 -3.85 10.53 -4.32
N GLN A 39 -4.58 10.67 -5.44
CA GLN A 39 -4.00 11.03 -6.73
C GLN A 39 -3.42 12.45 -6.71
N GLU A 40 -4.16 13.42 -6.20
CA GLU A 40 -3.72 14.83 -6.08
C GLU A 40 -2.49 14.96 -5.17
N ALA A 41 -2.39 14.13 -4.13
CA ALA A 41 -1.23 14.06 -3.25
C ALA A 41 -0.01 13.35 -3.87
N GLY A 42 -0.11 12.89 -5.12
CA GLY A 42 0.98 12.19 -5.81
C GLY A 42 1.33 10.82 -5.23
N LYS A 43 0.40 10.19 -4.53
CA LYS A 43 0.65 8.89 -3.89
C LYS A 43 0.83 7.78 -4.92
N VAL A 44 1.62 6.76 -4.53
CA VAL A 44 1.53 5.44 -5.16
C VAL A 44 0.23 4.80 -4.69
N ILE A 45 -0.58 4.33 -5.62
CA ILE A 45 -1.88 3.74 -5.33
C ILE A 45 -1.92 2.35 -5.96
N VAL A 46 -2.27 1.35 -5.18
CA VAL A 46 -2.51 -0.01 -5.66
C VAL A 46 -4.01 -0.28 -5.56
N VAL A 47 -4.62 -0.67 -6.67
CA VAL A 47 -6.05 -0.97 -6.76
C VAL A 47 -6.24 -2.44 -7.05
N ASP A 48 -7.03 -3.11 -6.21
CA ASP A 48 -7.52 -4.47 -6.40
C ASP A 48 -8.99 -4.42 -6.83
N VAL A 49 -9.25 -4.70 -8.10
CA VAL A 49 -10.62 -4.84 -8.61
C VAL A 49 -11.07 -6.27 -8.35
N HIS A 50 -11.90 -6.46 -7.35
CA HIS A 50 -12.29 -7.78 -6.87
C HIS A 50 -13.80 -8.00 -6.86
N ALA A 51 -14.19 -9.26 -6.74
CA ALA A 51 -15.55 -9.67 -6.42
C ALA A 51 -15.51 -10.81 -5.39
N VAL A 52 -16.49 -10.86 -4.50
CA VAL A 52 -16.55 -11.88 -3.43
C VAL A 52 -16.65 -13.31 -3.97
N TRP A 53 -17.23 -13.49 -5.15
CA TRP A 53 -17.42 -14.78 -5.83
C TRP A 53 -16.23 -15.19 -6.72
N CYS A 54 -15.19 -14.37 -6.84
CA CYS A 54 -14.12 -14.53 -7.82
C CYS A 54 -12.98 -15.44 -7.29
N PRO A 55 -12.80 -16.65 -7.85
CA PRO A 55 -11.73 -17.56 -7.41
C PRO A 55 -10.32 -16.99 -7.67
N THR A 56 -10.10 -16.32 -8.81
CA THR A 56 -8.82 -15.69 -9.15
C THR A 56 -8.46 -14.58 -8.16
N CYS A 57 -9.44 -13.79 -7.72
CA CYS A 57 -9.23 -12.77 -6.69
C CYS A 57 -8.78 -13.39 -5.36
N LYS A 58 -9.37 -14.52 -4.97
CA LYS A 58 -8.95 -15.28 -3.79
C LYS A 58 -7.51 -15.79 -3.91
N ALA A 59 -7.13 -16.23 -5.11
CA ALA A 59 -5.76 -16.68 -5.37
C ALA A 59 -4.75 -15.51 -5.34
N GLN A 60 -5.16 -14.30 -5.73
CA GLN A 60 -4.32 -13.10 -5.68
C GLN A 60 -4.14 -12.54 -4.26
N ALA A 61 -5.12 -12.72 -3.39
CA ALA A 61 -5.18 -12.06 -2.09
C ALA A 61 -3.92 -12.23 -1.22
N PRO A 62 -3.33 -13.43 -1.06
CA PRO A 62 -2.10 -13.58 -0.26
C PRO A 62 -0.93 -12.75 -0.81
N THR A 63 -0.77 -12.67 -2.12
CA THR A 63 0.30 -11.88 -2.76
C THR A 63 0.07 -10.38 -2.56
N LEU A 64 -1.16 -9.91 -2.74
CA LEU A 64 -1.52 -8.52 -2.53
C LEU A 64 -1.38 -8.10 -1.06
N ASP A 65 -1.72 -8.98 -0.13
CA ASP A 65 -1.52 -8.74 1.30
C ASP A 65 -0.03 -8.72 1.68
N ALA A 66 0.79 -9.56 1.07
CA ALA A 66 2.24 -9.52 1.24
C ALA A 66 2.84 -8.23 0.68
N LEU A 67 2.33 -7.73 -0.45
CA LEU A 67 2.76 -6.45 -1.04
C LEU A 67 2.49 -5.26 -0.12
N ARG A 68 1.41 -5.26 0.66
CA ARG A 68 1.17 -4.21 1.66
C ARG A 68 2.28 -4.14 2.73
N GLN A 69 2.95 -5.25 2.99
CA GLN A 69 4.07 -5.34 3.94
C GLN A 69 5.43 -5.00 3.29
N ASP A 70 5.47 -4.81 1.98
CA ASP A 70 6.72 -4.49 1.28
C ASP A 70 7.21 -3.09 1.65
N PRO A 71 8.48 -2.94 2.07
CA PRO A 71 9.04 -1.62 2.43
C PRO A 71 8.93 -0.59 1.30
N GLN A 72 8.96 -1.01 0.03
CA GLN A 72 8.83 -0.11 -1.12
C GLN A 72 7.42 0.50 -1.22
N LEU A 73 6.42 -0.14 -0.62
CA LEU A 73 5.02 0.25 -0.64
C LEU A 73 4.53 0.82 0.71
N LYS A 74 5.42 1.06 1.66
CA LYS A 74 5.07 1.54 3.01
C LYS A 74 4.25 2.83 3.04
N ASN A 75 4.38 3.68 2.02
CA ASN A 75 3.65 4.94 1.89
C ASN A 75 2.55 4.90 0.80
N ALA A 76 2.33 3.74 0.21
CA ALA A 76 1.29 3.55 -0.81
C ALA A 76 -0.10 3.51 -0.18
N VAL A 77 -1.09 3.81 -0.98
CA VAL A 77 -2.51 3.65 -0.62
C VAL A 77 -3.07 2.45 -1.37
N PHE A 78 -3.80 1.61 -0.66
CA PHE A 78 -4.37 0.38 -1.20
C PHE A 78 -5.90 0.49 -1.20
N PHE A 79 -6.51 0.36 -2.39
CA PHE A 79 -7.96 0.39 -2.55
C PHE A 79 -8.50 -0.94 -3.07
N LYS A 80 -9.59 -1.38 -2.47
CA LYS A 80 -10.47 -2.40 -3.04
C LYS A 80 -11.59 -1.72 -3.81
N VAL A 81 -11.76 -2.14 -5.06
CA VAL A 81 -12.85 -1.72 -5.94
C VAL A 81 -13.75 -2.92 -6.17
N ASP A 82 -15.00 -2.83 -5.75
CA ASP A 82 -15.99 -3.87 -5.97
C ASP A 82 -16.42 -3.89 -7.44
N PHE A 83 -16.16 -5.00 -8.13
CA PHE A 83 -16.50 -5.16 -9.54
C PHE A 83 -18.01 -5.12 -9.79
N ASP A 84 -18.79 -5.57 -8.84
CA ASP A 84 -20.25 -5.63 -9.00
C ASP A 84 -20.92 -4.28 -8.75
N GLU A 85 -20.32 -3.42 -7.89
CA GLU A 85 -20.90 -2.15 -7.46
C GLU A 85 -20.30 -0.93 -8.15
N GLU A 86 -18.97 -0.87 -8.33
CA GLU A 86 -18.25 0.33 -8.75
C GLU A 86 -18.20 0.50 -10.28
N LYS A 87 -19.36 0.44 -10.95
CA LYS A 87 -19.44 0.45 -12.42
C LYS A 87 -18.86 1.71 -13.08
N THR A 88 -18.91 2.85 -12.40
CA THR A 88 -18.31 4.09 -12.92
C THR A 88 -16.80 3.98 -12.98
N PHE A 89 -16.16 3.50 -11.91
CA PHE A 89 -14.72 3.25 -11.89
C PHE A 89 -14.30 2.28 -13.01
N LEU A 90 -15.06 1.19 -13.18
CA LEU A 90 -14.76 0.19 -14.21
C LEU A 90 -14.76 0.79 -15.62
N ARG A 91 -15.73 1.65 -15.93
CA ARG A 91 -15.82 2.33 -17.23
C ARG A 91 -14.69 3.33 -17.43
N GLU A 92 -14.45 4.20 -16.43
CA GLU A 92 -13.44 5.24 -16.49
C GLU A 92 -12.03 4.67 -16.70
N HIS A 93 -11.73 3.54 -16.03
CA HIS A 93 -10.42 2.90 -16.11
C HIS A 93 -10.38 1.73 -17.10
N ARG A 94 -11.43 1.50 -17.88
CA ARG A 94 -11.51 0.42 -18.88
C ARG A 94 -11.16 -0.95 -18.30
N ILE A 95 -11.79 -1.29 -17.18
CA ILE A 95 -11.57 -2.56 -16.49
C ILE A 95 -12.36 -3.67 -17.21
N PRO A 96 -11.68 -4.68 -17.77
CA PRO A 96 -12.35 -5.71 -18.56
C PRO A 96 -13.01 -6.79 -17.69
N ARG A 97 -12.49 -7.01 -16.49
CA ARG A 97 -12.95 -8.05 -15.57
C ARG A 97 -12.46 -7.83 -14.15
N GLN A 98 -13.03 -8.54 -13.19
CA GLN A 98 -12.49 -8.67 -11.84
C GLN A 98 -11.08 -9.31 -11.89
N SER A 99 -10.35 -9.31 -10.77
CA SER A 99 -8.94 -9.71 -10.69
C SER A 99 -8.00 -8.85 -11.56
N THR A 100 -8.41 -7.64 -11.85
CA THR A 100 -7.55 -6.61 -12.43
C THR A 100 -6.89 -5.83 -11.30
N VAL A 101 -5.57 -5.72 -11.36
CA VAL A 101 -4.77 -4.92 -10.41
C VAL A 101 -4.16 -3.76 -11.15
N LEU A 102 -4.33 -2.55 -10.62
CA LEU A 102 -3.78 -1.32 -11.18
C LEU A 102 -2.78 -0.70 -10.21
N VAL A 103 -1.77 -0.05 -10.76
CA VAL A 103 -0.88 0.82 -9.99
C VAL A 103 -0.93 2.22 -10.59
N PHE A 104 -1.04 3.22 -9.73
CA PHE A 104 -0.96 4.63 -10.12
C PHE A 104 0.20 5.31 -9.39
N ARG A 105 0.77 6.30 -10.05
CA ARG A 105 1.59 7.34 -9.41
C ARG A 105 0.87 8.67 -9.59
N GLY A 106 0.23 9.14 -8.51
CA GLY A 106 -0.71 10.24 -8.65
C GLY A 106 -1.85 9.89 -9.59
N THR A 107 -2.05 10.68 -10.63
CA THR A 107 -3.11 10.46 -11.63
C THR A 107 -2.72 9.52 -12.76
N LYS A 108 -1.44 9.14 -12.86
CA LYS A 108 -0.94 8.31 -13.96
C LYS A 108 -1.00 6.82 -13.60
N GLU A 109 -1.71 6.02 -14.40
CA GLU A 109 -1.60 4.56 -14.35
C GLU A 109 -0.22 4.12 -14.85
N THR A 110 0.51 3.39 -14.02
CA THR A 110 1.91 2.98 -14.30
C THR A 110 2.05 1.49 -14.51
N ALA A 111 1.12 0.69 -14.01
CA ALA A 111 1.10 -0.75 -14.25
C ALA A 111 -0.34 -1.29 -14.20
N ARG A 112 -0.54 -2.40 -14.91
CA ARG A 112 -1.82 -3.12 -14.96
C ARG A 112 -1.56 -4.60 -15.08
N SER A 113 -2.26 -5.39 -14.29
CA SER A 113 -2.31 -6.85 -14.37
C SER A 113 -3.75 -7.30 -14.49
N ILE A 114 -4.02 -8.23 -15.40
CA ILE A 114 -5.36 -8.78 -15.62
C ILE A 114 -5.31 -10.28 -15.38
N ALA A 115 -6.02 -10.74 -14.36
CA ALA A 115 -6.16 -12.13 -13.99
C ALA A 115 -4.83 -12.88 -13.68
N GLU A 116 -3.75 -12.17 -13.44
CA GLU A 116 -2.50 -12.79 -13.02
C GLU A 116 -2.57 -13.18 -11.55
N SER A 117 -2.49 -14.48 -11.26
CA SER A 117 -2.56 -15.02 -9.90
C SER A 117 -1.25 -15.66 -9.43
N ARG A 118 -0.26 -15.79 -10.33
CA ARG A 118 1.05 -16.33 -9.96
C ARG A 118 1.80 -15.30 -9.09
N PRO A 119 2.20 -15.67 -7.88
CA PRO A 119 2.71 -14.70 -6.89
C PRO A 119 3.88 -13.85 -7.37
N ARG A 120 4.87 -14.46 -8.01
CA ARG A 120 6.05 -13.75 -8.49
C ARG A 120 5.71 -12.75 -9.59
N GLN A 121 4.92 -13.18 -10.58
CA GLN A 121 4.54 -12.34 -11.71
C GLN A 121 3.66 -11.17 -11.28
N LEU A 122 2.68 -11.42 -10.41
CA LEU A 122 1.83 -10.35 -9.88
C LEU A 122 2.67 -9.33 -9.09
N ARG A 123 3.58 -9.81 -8.25
CA ARG A 123 4.50 -8.94 -7.51
C ARG A 123 5.37 -8.10 -8.45
N GLU A 124 5.97 -8.72 -9.48
CA GLU A 124 6.80 -8.02 -10.46
C GLU A 124 6.04 -6.90 -11.16
N VAL A 125 4.80 -7.16 -11.58
CA VAL A 125 3.95 -6.12 -12.22
C VAL A 125 3.69 -4.95 -11.29
N VAL A 126 3.31 -5.21 -10.04
CA VAL A 126 3.02 -4.14 -9.08
C VAL A 126 4.27 -3.31 -8.78
N LEU A 127 5.40 -3.94 -8.53
CA LEU A 127 6.65 -3.23 -8.22
C LEU A 127 7.23 -2.48 -9.42
N ALA A 128 6.98 -2.94 -10.65
CA ALA A 128 7.37 -2.23 -11.85
C ALA A 128 6.59 -0.91 -12.05
N GLY A 129 5.46 -0.73 -11.38
CA GLY A 129 4.65 0.49 -11.41
C GLY A 129 5.10 1.59 -10.45
N LEU A 130 6.12 1.36 -9.63
CA LEU A 130 6.58 2.29 -8.59
C LEU A 130 7.42 3.45 -9.11
#